data_d52c700683f87cf4ee40c712aa266b2b
#
_entry.id   d52c700683f87cf4ee40c712aa266b2b
#
_cell.length_a   1.000
_cell.length_b   1.000
_cell.length_c   1.000
_cell.angle_alpha   90.00
_cell.angle_beta   90.00
_cell.angle_gamma   90.00
#
_symmetry.space_group_name_H-M   'P 1'
#
loop_
_entity.id
_entity.type
_entity.pdbx_description
1 polymer ?
#
loop_
_entity_poly.entity_id
_entity_poly.type
_entity_poly.pdbx_seq_one_letter_code
_entity_poly.pdbx_strand_id
1 'polypeptide(L)'
;MLNDIKKQRLSEKEYDENFDEIHPPLNEHEAYLEGDRCYYCYDAPCIEACPTGINIPLFIRQITSKNPEGAAKTIFDENILGGMSARVCPTETLCEEACVRNTGEDRPVKIGLLQRYATDSLMNSSDHPYKRSEDNGKKVAIVGGGPAGLSCAHRLSMKGYSVTIFDSKSKLGGLNEYGIAAYKSLDNFAERETKFVLSLGGIDYKLNTTIGKDLTVDQLKKDFDAVFLGMGLTGVNSLLVDGEDNNGIDDAVRYIEDIRQAKDLGELPVGRKVIVIGGGMTAIDMAVQIKKLGSEDVTIVYRRGQKEMSASLVEQQNAQNNGVLIKHWSKPVRLITNDNSVCGVEFEYTSVKDGKLVGTGEKYKIDSDMVFRAIGQTFEDDADGLPTLGSGRISVDENYKTSISGIWAGGDCVNEGEDLTVSAVEAGKKAAESIHMELS
;
A
#
# COMPACT_ATOMS: atom_id res chain seq x y z
N MET A 1 15.75 30.06 -2.26
CA MET A 1 15.13 29.40 -3.42
C MET A 1 15.69 27.99 -3.49
N LEU A 2 14.84 26.99 -3.47
CA LEU A 2 15.26 25.61 -3.78
C LEU A 2 15.99 25.67 -5.14
N ASN A 3 17.14 25.01 -5.24
CA ASN A 3 17.83 24.82 -6.53
C ASN A 3 17.07 23.80 -7.38
N ASP A 4 15.78 24.09 -7.57
CA ASP A 4 14.86 23.23 -8.30
C ASP A 4 15.31 23.05 -9.76
N ILE A 5 15.08 21.87 -10.28
CA ILE A 5 15.16 21.63 -11.71
C ILE A 5 13.98 22.40 -12.34
N LYS A 6 14.26 23.12 -13.41
CA LYS A 6 13.24 23.97 -14.07
C LYS A 6 11.97 23.15 -14.38
N LYS A 7 10.81 23.79 -14.27
CA LYS A 7 9.54 23.27 -14.81
C LYS A 7 9.73 22.82 -16.26
N GLN A 8 9.00 21.77 -16.65
CA GLN A 8 9.12 21.16 -17.98
C GLN A 8 10.56 20.67 -18.30
N ARG A 9 11.27 20.18 -17.30
CA ARG A 9 12.60 19.61 -17.41
C ARG A 9 12.67 18.38 -18.31
N LEU A 10 11.55 17.61 -18.39
CA LEU A 10 11.34 16.50 -19.30
C LEU A 10 10.13 16.82 -20.18
N SER A 11 10.08 16.24 -21.38
CA SER A 11 8.88 16.28 -22.23
C SER A 11 7.82 15.32 -21.69
N GLU A 12 6.56 15.52 -22.08
CA GLU A 12 5.44 14.63 -21.76
C GLU A 12 5.76 13.17 -22.16
N LYS A 13 6.33 12.97 -23.33
CA LYS A 13 6.75 11.64 -23.81
C LYS A 13 7.81 11.00 -22.90
N GLU A 14 8.77 11.78 -22.39
CA GLU A 14 9.79 11.26 -21.46
C GLU A 14 9.17 10.90 -20.11
N TYR A 15 8.16 11.64 -19.64
CA TYR A 15 7.41 11.25 -18.44
C TYR A 15 6.65 9.95 -18.66
N ASP A 16 5.95 9.79 -19.77
CA ASP A 16 5.22 8.56 -20.11
C ASP A 16 6.16 7.36 -20.16
N GLU A 17 7.30 7.49 -20.86
CA GLU A 17 8.32 6.42 -20.93
C GLU A 17 8.94 6.11 -19.54
N ASN A 18 9.22 7.13 -18.74
CA ASN A 18 9.80 6.94 -17.40
C ASN A 18 8.83 6.27 -16.44
N PHE A 19 7.56 6.61 -16.48
CA PHE A 19 6.53 6.06 -15.60
C PHE A 19 5.79 4.86 -16.19
N ASP A 20 6.29 4.29 -17.29
CA ASP A 20 5.76 3.06 -17.85
C ASP A 20 5.76 1.91 -16.83
N GLU A 21 4.89 0.95 -17.06
CA GLU A 21 4.55 -0.10 -16.10
C GLU A 21 5.72 -1.07 -15.85
N ILE A 22 6.05 -1.26 -14.58
CA ILE A 22 7.15 -2.12 -14.17
C ILE A 22 6.88 -3.62 -14.47
N HIS A 23 5.61 -4.03 -14.43
CA HIS A 23 5.19 -5.42 -14.66
C HIS A 23 4.10 -5.48 -15.72
N PRO A 24 4.43 -5.41 -17.02
CA PRO A 24 3.45 -5.49 -18.10
C PRO A 24 2.55 -6.74 -17.99
N PRO A 25 1.26 -6.64 -18.35
CA PRO A 25 0.34 -7.76 -18.26
C PRO A 25 0.72 -8.88 -19.25
N LEU A 26 0.44 -10.12 -18.85
CA LEU A 26 0.55 -11.26 -19.77
C LEU A 26 -0.59 -11.23 -20.80
N ASN A 27 -0.29 -11.58 -22.06
CA ASN A 27 -1.31 -11.92 -23.01
C ASN A 27 -1.84 -13.37 -22.77
N GLU A 28 -2.91 -13.77 -23.47
CA GLU A 28 -3.55 -15.09 -23.30
C GLU A 28 -2.55 -16.26 -23.46
N HIS A 29 -1.68 -16.19 -24.47
CA HIS A 29 -0.71 -17.26 -24.72
C HIS A 29 0.36 -17.33 -23.64
N GLU A 30 0.87 -16.19 -23.21
CA GLU A 30 1.85 -16.09 -22.11
C GLU A 30 1.25 -16.57 -20.78
N ALA A 31 0.00 -16.19 -20.49
CA ALA A 31 -0.70 -16.64 -19.30
C ALA A 31 -0.92 -18.16 -19.31
N TYR A 32 -1.23 -18.74 -20.46
CA TYR A 32 -1.33 -20.20 -20.61
C TYR A 32 0.01 -20.88 -20.33
N LEU A 33 1.09 -20.42 -21.00
CA LEU A 33 2.43 -21.01 -20.84
C LEU A 33 2.96 -20.89 -19.41
N GLU A 34 2.77 -19.73 -18.78
CA GLU A 34 3.20 -19.55 -17.39
C GLU A 34 2.34 -20.34 -16.42
N GLY A 35 1.03 -20.42 -16.66
CA GLY A 35 0.11 -21.24 -15.86
C GLY A 35 0.40 -22.75 -15.96
N ASP A 36 0.83 -23.24 -17.12
CA ASP A 36 1.18 -24.66 -17.34
C ASP A 36 2.43 -25.08 -16.53
N ARG A 37 3.23 -24.14 -16.06
CA ARG A 37 4.34 -24.41 -15.14
C ARG A 37 3.88 -24.79 -13.75
N CYS A 38 2.62 -24.53 -13.36
CA CYS A 38 2.12 -24.87 -12.04
C CYS A 38 2.00 -26.38 -11.85
N TYR A 39 2.48 -26.89 -10.71
CA TYR A 39 2.34 -28.31 -10.37
C TYR A 39 0.96 -28.68 -9.79
N TYR A 40 0.11 -27.69 -9.52
CA TYR A 40 -1.20 -27.89 -8.89
C TYR A 40 -1.11 -28.69 -7.59
N CYS A 41 -0.18 -28.30 -6.72
CA CYS A 41 0.09 -28.98 -5.45
C CYS A 41 -1.19 -29.12 -4.61
N TYR A 42 -1.36 -30.26 -3.94
CA TYR A 42 -2.50 -30.51 -3.06
C TYR A 42 -2.42 -29.69 -1.77
N ASP A 43 -1.26 -29.66 -1.14
CA ASP A 43 -0.89 -28.91 0.06
C ASP A 43 -0.13 -27.63 -0.32
N ALA A 44 -0.70 -26.83 -1.21
CA ALA A 44 -0.06 -25.71 -1.89
C ALA A 44 0.46 -24.64 -0.93
N PRO A 45 1.79 -24.56 -0.66
CA PRO A 45 2.33 -23.58 0.29
C PRO A 45 2.10 -22.14 -0.15
N CYS A 46 1.88 -21.89 -1.44
CA CYS A 46 1.51 -20.57 -1.95
C CYS A 46 0.13 -20.10 -1.46
N ILE A 47 -0.81 -21.01 -1.11
CA ILE A 47 -2.09 -20.63 -0.49
C ILE A 47 -1.86 -20.15 0.94
N GLU A 48 -1.04 -20.90 1.71
CA GLU A 48 -0.74 -20.56 3.11
C GLU A 48 0.05 -19.24 3.21
N ALA A 49 0.92 -18.97 2.23
CA ALA A 49 1.68 -17.73 2.17
C ALA A 49 0.84 -16.53 1.68
N CYS A 50 -0.37 -16.74 1.17
CA CYS A 50 -1.26 -15.67 0.78
C CYS A 50 -2.07 -15.20 1.99
N PRO A 51 -1.96 -13.93 2.44
CA PRO A 51 -2.71 -13.45 3.61
C PRO A 51 -4.22 -13.62 3.50
N THR A 52 -4.79 -13.56 2.28
CA THR A 52 -6.24 -13.77 2.04
C THR A 52 -6.62 -15.22 1.74
N GLY A 53 -5.64 -16.12 1.60
CA GLY A 53 -5.88 -17.55 1.39
C GLY A 53 -6.44 -17.92 0.01
N ILE A 54 -6.13 -17.17 -1.05
CA ILE A 54 -6.58 -17.45 -2.41
C ILE A 54 -6.17 -18.87 -2.84
N ASN A 55 -7.11 -19.64 -3.39
CA ASN A 55 -6.80 -20.95 -3.97
C ASN A 55 -6.03 -20.80 -5.28
N ILE A 56 -4.70 -20.60 -5.15
CA ILE A 56 -3.80 -20.29 -6.26
C ILE A 56 -3.74 -21.43 -7.29
N PRO A 57 -3.58 -22.71 -6.94
CA PRO A 57 -3.61 -23.79 -7.92
C PRO A 57 -4.93 -23.86 -8.71
N LEU A 58 -6.06 -23.56 -8.06
CA LEU A 58 -7.37 -23.59 -8.71
C LEU A 58 -7.49 -22.47 -9.76
N PHE A 59 -7.18 -21.22 -9.41
CA PHE A 59 -7.33 -20.15 -10.38
C PHE A 59 -6.35 -20.30 -11.56
N ILE A 60 -5.13 -20.78 -11.31
CA ILE A 60 -4.17 -21.07 -12.39
C ILE A 60 -4.69 -22.17 -13.30
N ARG A 61 -5.27 -23.25 -12.75
CA ARG A 61 -5.91 -24.30 -13.55
C ARG A 61 -7.08 -23.76 -14.39
N GLN A 62 -7.86 -22.85 -13.85
CA GLN A 62 -8.95 -22.20 -14.60
C GLN A 62 -8.42 -21.37 -15.76
N ILE A 63 -7.30 -20.64 -15.59
CA ILE A 63 -6.63 -19.91 -16.69
C ILE A 63 -6.21 -20.90 -17.78
N THR A 64 -5.49 -21.98 -17.43
CA THR A 64 -5.01 -22.97 -18.42
C THR A 64 -6.13 -23.74 -19.09
N SER A 65 -7.31 -23.80 -18.46
CA SER A 65 -8.53 -24.38 -19.01
C SER A 65 -9.39 -23.35 -19.78
N LYS A 66 -8.85 -22.18 -20.11
CA LYS A 66 -9.53 -21.09 -20.84
C LYS A 66 -10.78 -20.53 -20.14
N ASN A 67 -10.74 -20.48 -18.82
CA ASN A 67 -11.80 -19.91 -17.98
C ASN A 67 -11.23 -18.77 -17.10
N PRO A 68 -10.78 -17.62 -17.67
CA PRO A 68 -10.22 -16.53 -16.90
C PRO A 68 -11.25 -15.86 -15.98
N GLU A 69 -12.53 -15.82 -16.35
CA GLU A 69 -13.58 -15.27 -15.48
C GLU A 69 -13.80 -16.12 -14.22
N GLY A 70 -13.79 -17.47 -14.37
CA GLY A 70 -13.83 -18.37 -13.22
C GLY A 70 -12.61 -18.21 -12.33
N ALA A 71 -11.42 -18.00 -12.93
CA ALA A 71 -10.19 -17.72 -12.21
C ALA A 71 -10.29 -16.41 -11.40
N ALA A 72 -10.80 -15.35 -12.02
CA ALA A 72 -11.02 -14.08 -11.35
C ALA A 72 -12.01 -14.21 -10.19
N LYS A 73 -13.10 -14.98 -10.38
CA LYS A 73 -14.06 -15.22 -9.31
C LYS A 73 -13.43 -15.96 -8.13
N THR A 74 -12.61 -16.98 -8.38
CA THR A 74 -11.85 -17.68 -7.33
C THR A 74 -10.94 -16.73 -6.54
N ILE A 75 -10.34 -15.73 -7.21
CA ILE A 75 -9.55 -14.70 -6.57
C ILE A 75 -10.44 -13.75 -5.75
N PHE A 76 -11.50 -13.22 -6.32
CA PHE A 76 -12.38 -12.24 -5.69
C PHE A 76 -13.22 -12.82 -4.53
N ASP A 77 -13.47 -14.12 -4.50
CA ASP A 77 -14.12 -14.80 -3.38
C ASP A 77 -13.31 -14.59 -2.07
N GLU A 78 -11.98 -14.52 -2.17
CA GLU A 78 -11.07 -14.31 -1.04
C GLU A 78 -10.52 -12.88 -0.95
N ASN A 79 -10.28 -12.22 -2.08
CA ASN A 79 -9.66 -10.90 -2.16
C ASN A 79 -10.36 -10.05 -3.21
N ILE A 80 -11.34 -9.25 -2.79
CA ILE A 80 -12.10 -8.39 -3.72
C ILE A 80 -11.27 -7.28 -4.36
N LEU A 81 -10.11 -6.93 -3.79
CA LEU A 81 -9.11 -6.05 -4.38
C LEU A 81 -7.95 -6.86 -5.01
N GLY A 82 -8.29 -7.99 -5.61
CA GLY A 82 -7.34 -8.91 -6.21
C GLY A 82 -6.56 -8.33 -7.39
N GLY A 83 -7.11 -7.35 -8.08
CA GLY A 83 -6.45 -6.65 -9.18
C GLY A 83 -5.32 -5.73 -8.69
N MET A 84 -5.56 -4.92 -7.64
CA MET A 84 -4.48 -4.13 -7.01
C MET A 84 -3.46 -5.04 -6.35
N SER A 85 -3.92 -6.06 -5.59
CA SER A 85 -2.98 -7.02 -4.97
C SER A 85 -2.07 -7.70 -5.99
N ALA A 86 -2.58 -8.00 -7.19
CA ALA A 86 -1.77 -8.57 -8.28
C ALA A 86 -0.66 -7.63 -8.80
N ARG A 87 -0.82 -6.32 -8.58
CA ARG A 87 0.14 -5.28 -9.01
C ARG A 87 1.13 -4.87 -7.93
N VAL A 88 0.71 -4.96 -6.66
CA VAL A 88 1.46 -4.32 -5.55
C VAL A 88 1.91 -5.28 -4.44
N CYS A 89 1.40 -6.52 -4.40
CA CYS A 89 1.91 -7.51 -3.46
C CYS A 89 3.40 -7.78 -3.72
N PRO A 90 4.24 -7.83 -2.69
CA PRO A 90 5.61 -8.32 -2.80
C PRO A 90 5.58 -9.86 -2.92
N THR A 91 5.16 -10.37 -4.09
CA THR A 91 4.95 -11.81 -4.32
C THR A 91 6.19 -12.63 -4.09
N GLU A 92 7.37 -12.02 -4.27
CA GLU A 92 8.69 -12.58 -4.02
C GLU A 92 9.00 -12.81 -2.53
N THR A 93 8.17 -12.31 -1.63
CA THR A 93 8.25 -12.57 -0.19
C THR A 93 7.00 -13.31 0.34
N LEU A 94 6.03 -13.57 -0.52
CA LEU A 94 4.75 -14.21 -0.22
C LEU A 94 4.56 -15.49 -1.05
N CYS A 95 3.53 -15.48 -1.92
CA CYS A 95 3.11 -16.69 -2.65
C CYS A 95 4.15 -17.21 -3.66
N GLU A 96 4.92 -16.33 -4.31
CA GLU A 96 5.98 -16.76 -5.23
C GLU A 96 7.21 -17.25 -4.49
N GLU A 97 7.56 -16.66 -3.34
CA GLU A 97 8.63 -17.20 -2.46
C GLU A 97 8.30 -18.63 -2.03
N ALA A 98 7.05 -18.87 -1.63
CA ALA A 98 6.60 -20.18 -1.18
C ALA A 98 6.36 -21.19 -2.33
N CYS A 99 6.47 -20.78 -3.58
CA CYS A 99 6.25 -21.68 -4.72
C CYS A 99 7.29 -22.80 -4.76
N VAL A 100 6.84 -24.07 -4.84
CA VAL A 100 7.75 -25.22 -4.87
C VAL A 100 8.73 -25.20 -6.05
N ARG A 101 8.40 -24.54 -7.15
CA ARG A 101 9.34 -24.33 -8.27
C ARG A 101 10.49 -23.39 -7.90
N ASN A 102 10.30 -22.52 -6.92
CA ASN A 102 11.38 -21.68 -6.42
C ASN A 102 12.51 -22.53 -5.85
N THR A 103 12.16 -23.55 -5.04
CA THR A 103 13.14 -24.47 -4.44
C THR A 103 13.86 -25.35 -5.48
N GLY A 104 13.15 -25.78 -6.54
CA GLY A 104 13.70 -26.72 -7.51
C GLY A 104 14.38 -26.07 -8.72
N GLU A 105 13.95 -24.89 -9.12
CA GLU A 105 14.33 -24.25 -10.38
C GLU A 105 14.84 -22.81 -10.18
N ASP A 106 14.81 -22.30 -8.94
CA ASP A 106 15.09 -20.89 -8.62
C ASP A 106 14.26 -19.90 -9.49
N ARG A 107 13.07 -20.36 -9.87
CA ARG A 107 12.14 -19.67 -10.76
C ARG A 107 10.69 -20.02 -10.41
N PRO A 108 10.04 -19.30 -9.52
CA PRO A 108 8.64 -19.51 -9.17
C PRO A 108 7.72 -19.32 -10.38
N VAL A 109 6.49 -19.80 -10.29
CA VAL A 109 5.40 -19.40 -11.18
C VAL A 109 5.09 -17.94 -10.91
N LYS A 110 4.90 -17.13 -11.96
CA LYS A 110 4.55 -15.71 -11.84
C LYS A 110 3.09 -15.53 -11.44
N ILE A 111 2.82 -15.82 -10.17
CA ILE A 111 1.47 -15.87 -9.60
C ILE A 111 0.79 -14.52 -9.67
N GLY A 112 1.50 -13.43 -9.34
CA GLY A 112 0.98 -12.08 -9.42
C GLY A 112 0.52 -11.69 -10.83
N LEU A 113 1.32 -12.00 -11.86
CA LEU A 113 0.95 -11.71 -13.25
C LEU A 113 -0.23 -12.55 -13.74
N LEU A 114 -0.32 -13.83 -13.32
CA LEU A 114 -1.48 -14.69 -13.63
C LEU A 114 -2.75 -14.20 -12.91
N GLN A 115 -2.64 -13.76 -11.67
CA GLN A 115 -3.74 -13.14 -10.94
C GLN A 115 -4.21 -11.88 -11.64
N ARG A 116 -3.30 -11.01 -12.08
CA ARG A 116 -3.60 -9.81 -12.84
C ARG A 116 -4.34 -10.15 -14.15
N TYR A 117 -3.84 -11.11 -14.93
CA TYR A 117 -4.49 -11.55 -16.16
C TYR A 117 -5.95 -11.94 -15.92
N ALA A 118 -6.22 -12.72 -14.88
CA ALA A 118 -7.57 -13.15 -14.56
C ALA A 118 -8.47 -11.98 -14.12
N THR A 119 -8.01 -11.17 -13.15
CA THR A 119 -8.80 -10.05 -12.60
C THR A 119 -9.09 -8.99 -13.65
N ASP A 120 -8.11 -8.62 -14.49
CA ASP A 120 -8.30 -7.66 -15.57
C ASP A 120 -9.32 -8.18 -16.62
N SER A 121 -9.31 -9.48 -16.92
CA SER A 121 -10.27 -10.10 -17.82
C SER A 121 -11.72 -9.92 -17.36
N LEU A 122 -12.01 -10.16 -16.06
CA LEU A 122 -13.36 -10.02 -15.51
C LEU A 122 -13.76 -8.57 -15.31
N MET A 123 -12.86 -7.72 -14.81
CA MET A 123 -13.16 -6.30 -14.57
C MET A 123 -13.42 -5.50 -15.85
N ASN A 124 -12.99 -6.01 -17.01
CA ASN A 124 -13.33 -5.45 -18.33
C ASN A 124 -14.69 -5.91 -18.83
N SER A 125 -15.33 -6.90 -18.18
CA SER A 125 -16.71 -7.31 -18.48
C SER A 125 -17.72 -6.33 -17.84
N SER A 126 -18.94 -6.32 -18.35
CA SER A 126 -19.99 -5.39 -17.91
C SER A 126 -20.68 -5.80 -16.59
N ASP A 127 -20.55 -7.07 -16.19
CA ASP A 127 -21.35 -7.62 -15.11
C ASP A 127 -20.51 -7.90 -13.86
N HIS A 128 -20.97 -7.40 -12.71
CA HIS A 128 -20.39 -7.74 -11.43
C HIS A 128 -20.65 -9.23 -11.09
N PRO A 129 -19.62 -10.02 -10.70
CA PRO A 129 -19.76 -11.47 -10.51
C PRO A 129 -20.63 -11.89 -9.32
N TYR A 130 -20.94 -10.92 -8.46
CA TYR A 130 -21.76 -11.13 -7.26
C TYR A 130 -23.07 -10.36 -7.32
N LYS A 131 -24.02 -10.82 -6.53
CA LYS A 131 -25.31 -10.14 -6.31
C LYS A 131 -25.46 -9.84 -4.83
N ARG A 132 -25.90 -8.63 -4.52
CA ARG A 132 -26.28 -8.23 -3.17
C ARG A 132 -27.50 -9.03 -2.71
N SER A 133 -27.48 -9.52 -1.46
CA SER A 133 -28.64 -10.10 -0.83
C SER A 133 -29.72 -9.03 -0.61
N GLU A 134 -30.96 -9.47 -0.33
CA GLU A 134 -32.03 -8.57 0.10
C GLU A 134 -31.61 -7.76 1.33
N ASP A 135 -32.11 -6.53 1.42
CA ASP A 135 -31.79 -5.64 2.52
C ASP A 135 -32.25 -6.24 3.85
N ASN A 136 -31.33 -6.38 4.81
CA ASN A 136 -31.62 -6.97 6.12
C ASN A 136 -32.03 -5.92 7.18
N GLY A 137 -32.18 -4.65 6.79
CA GLY A 137 -32.57 -3.52 7.64
C GLY A 137 -31.47 -3.00 8.57
N LYS A 138 -30.25 -3.55 8.51
CA LYS A 138 -29.12 -3.15 9.35
C LYS A 138 -28.18 -2.20 8.62
N LYS A 139 -27.64 -1.23 9.36
CA LYS A 139 -26.76 -0.18 8.83
C LYS A 139 -25.36 -0.27 9.47
N VAL A 140 -24.33 -0.25 8.66
CA VAL A 140 -22.94 -0.26 9.13
C VAL A 140 -22.21 0.97 8.63
N ALA A 141 -21.53 1.67 9.56
CA ALA A 141 -20.61 2.74 9.21
C ALA A 141 -19.19 2.20 9.04
N ILE A 142 -18.51 2.69 8.02
CA ILE A 142 -17.08 2.40 7.78
C ILE A 142 -16.33 3.72 7.75
N VAL A 143 -15.32 3.85 8.60
CA VAL A 143 -14.41 5.01 8.64
C VAL A 143 -13.12 4.64 7.94
N GLY A 144 -12.86 5.28 6.79
CA GLY A 144 -11.76 4.99 5.89
C GLY A 144 -12.14 4.08 4.72
N GLY A 145 -12.04 4.61 3.51
CA GLY A 145 -12.32 3.93 2.25
C GLY A 145 -11.09 3.32 1.58
N GLY A 146 -10.09 2.93 2.39
CA GLY A 146 -8.92 2.17 1.96
C GLY A 146 -9.22 0.68 1.77
N PRO A 147 -8.20 -0.16 1.52
CA PRO A 147 -8.39 -1.59 1.24
C PRO A 147 -9.19 -2.35 2.29
N ALA A 148 -8.94 -2.10 3.58
CA ALA A 148 -9.69 -2.73 4.67
C ALA A 148 -11.17 -2.33 4.65
N GLY A 149 -11.44 -1.01 4.52
CA GLY A 149 -12.81 -0.48 4.49
C GLY A 149 -13.59 -0.94 3.26
N LEU A 150 -13.00 -0.93 2.07
CA LEU A 150 -13.63 -1.41 0.84
C LEU A 150 -13.93 -2.91 0.91
N SER A 151 -13.01 -3.72 1.45
CA SER A 151 -13.22 -5.16 1.65
C SER A 151 -14.37 -5.43 2.63
N CYS A 152 -14.39 -4.73 3.76
CA CYS A 152 -15.46 -4.83 4.75
C CYS A 152 -16.81 -4.42 4.16
N ALA A 153 -16.86 -3.28 3.45
CA ALA A 153 -18.05 -2.77 2.80
C ALA A 153 -18.64 -3.77 1.79
N HIS A 154 -17.79 -4.30 0.91
CA HIS A 154 -18.22 -5.28 -0.08
C HIS A 154 -18.80 -6.54 0.57
N ARG A 155 -18.08 -7.12 1.54
CA ARG A 155 -18.50 -8.35 2.22
C ARG A 155 -19.82 -8.17 2.97
N LEU A 156 -20.02 -7.06 3.65
CA LEU A 156 -21.27 -6.72 4.33
C LEU A 156 -22.41 -6.46 3.34
N SER A 157 -22.15 -5.72 2.26
CA SER A 157 -23.18 -5.47 1.23
C SER A 157 -23.65 -6.77 0.57
N MET A 158 -22.75 -7.73 0.29
CA MET A 158 -23.14 -9.06 -0.19
C MET A 158 -24.17 -9.75 0.73
N LYS A 159 -24.09 -9.49 2.05
CA LYS A 159 -24.98 -10.05 3.08
C LYS A 159 -26.24 -9.20 3.35
N GLY A 160 -26.49 -8.17 2.53
CA GLY A 160 -27.71 -7.34 2.58
C GLY A 160 -27.64 -6.15 3.54
N TYR A 161 -26.48 -5.86 4.14
CA TYR A 161 -26.32 -4.65 4.96
C TYR A 161 -26.32 -3.39 4.10
N SER A 162 -26.87 -2.29 4.65
CA SER A 162 -26.72 -0.95 4.09
C SER A 162 -25.47 -0.32 4.67
N VAL A 163 -24.45 -0.07 3.84
CA VAL A 163 -23.12 0.40 4.26
C VAL A 163 -22.94 1.86 3.89
N THR A 164 -22.35 2.65 4.80
CA THR A 164 -21.91 4.02 4.49
C THR A 164 -20.42 4.16 4.83
N ILE A 165 -19.61 4.48 3.83
CA ILE A 165 -18.18 4.76 3.98
C ILE A 165 -17.98 6.26 4.20
N PHE A 166 -17.23 6.64 5.22
CA PHE A 166 -16.77 8.00 5.48
C PHE A 166 -15.27 8.07 5.24
N ASP A 167 -14.81 9.00 4.41
CA ASP A 167 -13.39 9.16 4.10
C ASP A 167 -12.98 10.63 4.15
N SER A 168 -11.82 10.92 4.74
CA SER A 168 -11.26 12.27 4.85
C SER A 168 -10.73 12.81 3.52
N LYS A 169 -10.44 11.92 2.56
CA LYS A 169 -9.92 12.27 1.23
C LYS A 169 -11.05 12.53 0.23
N SER A 170 -10.67 13.07 -0.93
CA SER A 170 -11.58 13.37 -2.04
C SER A 170 -11.90 12.18 -2.94
N LYS A 171 -11.21 11.05 -2.75
CA LYS A 171 -11.43 9.77 -3.44
C LYS A 171 -11.29 8.62 -2.44
N LEU A 172 -12.00 7.52 -2.70
CA LEU A 172 -11.79 6.25 -2.03
C LEU A 172 -10.56 5.53 -2.61
N GLY A 173 -10.05 4.53 -1.90
CA GLY A 173 -8.93 3.69 -2.31
C GLY A 173 -7.77 3.69 -1.31
N GLY A 174 -7.70 4.68 -0.41
CA GLY A 174 -6.62 4.80 0.57
C GLY A 174 -5.24 4.77 -0.09
N LEU A 175 -4.27 4.05 0.47
CA LEU A 175 -2.92 3.98 -0.10
C LEU A 175 -2.87 3.40 -1.53
N ASN A 176 -3.84 2.58 -1.95
CA ASN A 176 -3.91 2.14 -3.34
C ASN A 176 -4.10 3.30 -4.33
N GLU A 177 -4.85 4.32 -3.94
CA GLU A 177 -5.05 5.54 -4.74
C GLU A 177 -3.95 6.57 -4.51
N TYR A 178 -3.48 6.73 -3.28
CA TYR A 178 -2.63 7.85 -2.88
C TYR A 178 -1.17 7.49 -2.60
N GLY A 179 -0.86 6.25 -2.19
CA GLY A 179 0.45 5.90 -1.63
C GLY A 179 1.27 4.89 -2.41
N ILE A 180 0.71 4.26 -3.45
CA ILE A 180 1.43 3.31 -4.32
C ILE A 180 2.16 4.07 -5.42
N ALA A 181 3.41 3.68 -5.72
CA ALA A 181 4.17 4.28 -6.82
C ALA A 181 3.39 4.24 -8.15
N ALA A 182 3.40 5.35 -8.88
CA ALA A 182 2.60 5.52 -10.10
C ALA A 182 2.91 4.45 -11.16
N TYR A 183 4.17 4.05 -11.31
CA TYR A 183 4.61 3.01 -12.26
C TYR A 183 4.19 1.57 -11.88
N LYS A 184 3.61 1.36 -10.68
CA LYS A 184 3.05 0.06 -10.24
C LYS A 184 1.57 -0.07 -10.56
N SER A 185 0.85 1.02 -10.73
CA SER A 185 -0.59 1.03 -10.97
C SER A 185 -0.98 2.17 -11.90
N LEU A 186 -1.00 1.87 -13.20
CA LEU A 186 -1.33 2.81 -14.28
C LEU A 186 -2.86 2.92 -14.51
N ASP A 187 -3.25 3.81 -15.42
CA ASP A 187 -4.61 3.94 -15.97
C ASP A 187 -5.71 4.11 -14.90
N ASN A 188 -5.39 4.81 -13.81
CA ASN A 188 -6.29 5.01 -12.67
C ASN A 188 -6.89 3.68 -12.16
N PHE A 189 -6.08 2.62 -12.16
CA PHE A 189 -6.58 1.28 -11.84
C PHE A 189 -7.19 1.20 -10.43
N ALA A 190 -6.61 1.87 -9.43
CA ALA A 190 -7.15 1.90 -8.07
C ALA A 190 -8.58 2.48 -8.03
N GLU A 191 -8.85 3.55 -8.78
CA GLU A 191 -10.19 4.12 -8.91
C GLU A 191 -11.15 3.18 -9.65
N ARG A 192 -10.67 2.50 -10.73
CA ARG A 192 -11.46 1.51 -11.48
C ARG A 192 -11.86 0.33 -10.60
N GLU A 193 -10.94 -0.21 -9.82
CA GLU A 193 -11.22 -1.32 -8.89
C GLU A 193 -12.16 -0.87 -7.76
N THR A 194 -11.99 0.34 -7.23
CA THR A 194 -12.94 0.92 -6.27
C THR A 194 -14.36 1.01 -6.87
N LYS A 195 -14.51 1.48 -8.10
CA LYS A 195 -15.80 1.52 -8.82
C LYS A 195 -16.37 0.12 -9.01
N PHE A 196 -15.54 -0.86 -9.31
CA PHE A 196 -15.96 -2.26 -9.41
C PHE A 196 -16.53 -2.76 -8.07
N VAL A 197 -15.84 -2.53 -6.95
CA VAL A 197 -16.34 -2.88 -5.61
C VAL A 197 -17.72 -2.23 -5.33
N LEU A 198 -17.84 -0.94 -5.60
CA LEU A 198 -19.07 -0.18 -5.35
C LEU A 198 -20.24 -0.60 -6.27
N SER A 199 -19.96 -1.15 -7.44
CA SER A 199 -20.97 -1.55 -8.42
C SER A 199 -21.87 -2.70 -7.95
N LEU A 200 -21.51 -3.42 -6.88
CA LEU A 200 -22.37 -4.37 -6.19
C LEU A 200 -23.66 -3.71 -5.67
N GLY A 201 -23.61 -2.42 -5.34
CA GLY A 201 -24.70 -1.66 -4.71
C GLY A 201 -24.77 -1.81 -3.19
N GLY A 202 -25.66 -1.06 -2.55
CA GLY A 202 -25.82 -1.07 -1.08
C GLY A 202 -24.68 -0.44 -0.30
N ILE A 203 -23.76 0.26 -0.98
CA ILE A 203 -22.62 0.97 -0.42
C ILE A 203 -22.72 2.43 -0.82
N ASP A 204 -23.03 3.29 0.13
CA ASP A 204 -22.95 4.74 -0.01
C ASP A 204 -21.64 5.27 0.55
N TYR A 205 -21.22 6.48 0.16
CA TYR A 205 -20.00 7.08 0.69
C TYR A 205 -20.10 8.60 0.85
N LYS A 206 -19.36 9.12 1.83
CA LYS A 206 -19.19 10.55 2.11
C LYS A 206 -17.71 10.87 2.17
N LEU A 207 -17.25 11.61 1.17
CA LEU A 207 -15.85 12.06 1.04
C LEU A 207 -15.64 13.37 1.81
N ASN A 208 -14.37 13.74 2.02
CA ASN A 208 -13.97 14.95 2.75
C ASN A 208 -14.63 15.03 4.15
N THR A 209 -14.78 13.87 4.79
CA THR A 209 -15.41 13.74 6.12
C THR A 209 -14.43 13.09 7.09
N THR A 210 -13.90 13.88 8.00
CA THR A 210 -12.87 13.46 8.97
C THR A 210 -13.50 13.12 10.31
N ILE A 211 -13.21 11.91 10.83
CA ILE A 211 -13.59 11.51 12.17
C ILE A 211 -12.86 12.40 13.20
N GLY A 212 -13.57 12.79 14.26
CA GLY A 212 -13.04 13.71 15.28
C GLY A 212 -13.24 15.19 14.95
N LYS A 213 -13.42 15.54 13.66
CA LYS A 213 -13.67 16.92 13.21
C LYS A 213 -15.10 17.12 12.71
N ASP A 214 -15.50 16.36 11.72
CA ASP A 214 -16.81 16.49 11.05
C ASP A 214 -17.83 15.51 11.61
N LEU A 215 -17.38 14.43 12.22
CA LEU A 215 -18.17 13.33 12.73
C LEU A 215 -17.48 12.70 13.95
N THR A 216 -18.23 12.34 14.98
CA THR A 216 -17.68 11.67 16.18
C THR A 216 -17.99 10.19 16.20
N VAL A 217 -17.20 9.41 16.96
CA VAL A 217 -17.44 7.98 17.19
C VAL A 217 -18.82 7.75 17.83
N ASP A 218 -19.22 8.61 18.78
CA ASP A 218 -20.52 8.51 19.46
C ASP A 218 -21.71 8.76 18.54
N GLN A 219 -21.57 9.68 17.57
CA GLN A 219 -22.59 9.88 16.54
C GLN A 219 -22.75 8.63 15.66
N LEU A 220 -21.64 8.02 15.24
CA LEU A 220 -21.66 6.80 14.44
C LEU A 220 -22.34 5.66 15.22
N LYS A 221 -22.01 5.46 16.50
CA LYS A 221 -22.65 4.43 17.34
C LYS A 221 -24.15 4.63 17.53
N LYS A 222 -24.62 5.88 17.49
CA LYS A 222 -26.05 6.19 17.62
C LYS A 222 -26.82 5.93 16.34
N ASP A 223 -26.20 6.20 15.19
CA ASP A 223 -26.89 6.22 13.89
C ASP A 223 -26.73 4.91 13.13
N PHE A 224 -25.81 4.01 13.53
CA PHE A 224 -25.50 2.74 12.88
C PHE A 224 -25.51 1.57 13.89
N ASP A 225 -25.82 0.38 13.39
CA ASP A 225 -25.84 -0.86 14.20
C ASP A 225 -24.42 -1.37 14.51
N ALA A 226 -23.43 -1.05 13.67
CA ALA A 226 -22.01 -1.34 13.87
C ALA A 226 -21.13 -0.29 13.21
N VAL A 227 -19.87 -0.18 13.68
CA VAL A 227 -18.86 0.71 13.14
C VAL A 227 -17.59 -0.08 12.86
N PHE A 228 -17.01 0.08 11.67
CA PHE A 228 -15.70 -0.43 11.33
C PHE A 228 -14.72 0.73 11.12
N LEU A 229 -13.56 0.69 11.81
CA LEU A 229 -12.49 1.68 11.70
C LEU A 229 -11.36 1.10 10.82
N GLY A 230 -11.25 1.59 9.58
CA GLY A 230 -10.21 1.23 8.61
C GLY A 230 -9.38 2.47 8.24
N MET A 231 -8.94 3.22 9.25
CA MET A 231 -8.40 4.58 9.11
C MET A 231 -6.98 4.63 8.52
N GLY A 232 -6.25 3.50 8.49
CA GLY A 232 -4.87 3.47 8.05
C GLY A 232 -3.92 4.22 8.98
N LEU A 233 -2.79 4.67 8.43
CA LEU A 233 -1.78 5.49 9.11
C LEU A 233 -1.69 6.85 8.42
N THR A 234 -1.73 7.93 9.17
CA THR A 234 -1.77 9.31 8.65
C THR A 234 -0.55 10.14 9.00
N GLY A 235 0.11 9.83 10.11
CA GLY A 235 1.34 10.50 10.55
C GLY A 235 2.60 9.86 9.99
N VAL A 236 3.72 10.56 10.15
CA VAL A 236 5.06 10.08 9.78
C VAL A 236 6.01 10.30 10.95
N ASN A 237 6.88 9.34 11.23
CA ASN A 237 7.89 9.47 12.26
C ASN A 237 8.86 10.62 11.97
N SER A 238 9.22 11.40 13.00
CA SER A 238 10.28 12.41 12.94
C SER A 238 11.67 11.76 12.94
N LEU A 239 12.61 12.37 12.24
CA LEU A 239 14.04 11.98 12.30
C LEU A 239 14.67 12.29 13.66
N LEU A 240 14.04 13.17 14.45
CA LEU A 240 14.52 13.67 15.73
C LEU A 240 15.90 14.36 15.60
N VAL A 241 16.10 15.13 14.56
CA VAL A 241 17.30 15.91 14.29
C VAL A 241 16.95 17.38 14.05
N ASP A 242 17.90 18.27 14.33
CA ASP A 242 17.70 19.71 14.13
C ASP A 242 17.49 20.03 12.64
N GLY A 243 16.53 20.90 12.36
CA GLY A 243 16.30 21.45 11.03
C GLY A 243 15.21 20.77 10.21
N GLU A 244 14.39 19.89 10.82
CA GLU A 244 13.32 19.18 10.10
C GLU A 244 12.20 20.08 9.53
N ASP A 245 12.03 21.29 10.07
CA ASP A 245 10.99 22.25 9.64
C ASP A 245 11.45 23.17 8.50
N ASN A 246 12.64 22.94 7.93
CA ASN A 246 13.18 23.77 6.86
C ASN A 246 12.66 23.36 5.48
N ASN A 247 12.71 24.29 4.54
CA ASN A 247 12.32 24.04 3.14
C ASN A 247 13.19 22.95 2.50
N GLY A 248 12.59 22.14 1.65
CA GLY A 248 13.25 21.02 0.95
C GLY A 248 13.27 19.72 1.74
N ILE A 249 12.56 19.67 2.87
CA ILE A 249 12.36 18.45 3.65
C ILE A 249 10.88 18.11 3.61
N ASP A 250 10.54 16.89 3.22
CA ASP A 250 9.15 16.45 3.08
C ASP A 250 9.00 14.97 3.44
N ASP A 251 7.75 14.52 3.56
CA ASP A 251 7.41 13.12 3.79
C ASP A 251 7.27 12.37 2.46
N ALA A 252 7.91 11.21 2.36
CA ALA A 252 7.86 10.40 1.15
C ALA A 252 6.40 10.04 0.76
N VAL A 253 5.58 9.66 1.73
CA VAL A 253 4.17 9.29 1.48
C VAL A 253 3.38 10.44 0.90
N ARG A 254 3.57 11.65 1.45
CA ARG A 254 2.89 12.85 0.97
C ARG A 254 3.30 13.19 -0.47
N TYR A 255 4.59 13.14 -0.77
CA TYR A 255 5.06 13.46 -2.12
C TYR A 255 4.65 12.39 -3.15
N ILE A 256 4.54 11.11 -2.75
CA ILE A 256 3.95 10.06 -3.58
C ILE A 256 2.47 10.37 -3.87
N GLU A 257 1.73 10.86 -2.87
CA GLU A 257 0.36 11.35 -3.07
C GLU A 257 0.32 12.50 -4.09
N ASP A 258 1.22 13.47 -3.98
CA ASP A 258 1.32 14.58 -4.93
C ASP A 258 1.57 14.08 -6.36
N ILE A 259 2.48 13.10 -6.56
CA ILE A 259 2.72 12.46 -7.86
C ILE A 259 1.44 11.80 -8.38
N ARG A 260 0.75 11.03 -7.54
CA ARG A 260 -0.46 10.28 -7.90
C ARG A 260 -1.63 11.17 -8.30
N GLN A 261 -1.74 12.35 -7.70
CA GLN A 261 -2.84 13.29 -7.92
C GLN A 261 -2.47 14.42 -8.89
N ALA A 262 -1.21 14.51 -9.32
CA ALA A 262 -0.76 15.53 -10.25
C ALA A 262 -1.43 15.36 -11.63
N LYS A 263 -1.87 16.47 -12.20
CA LYS A 263 -2.34 16.53 -13.58
C LYS A 263 -1.19 16.67 -14.57
N ASP A 264 -0.12 17.30 -14.14
CA ASP A 264 1.11 17.52 -14.90
C ASP A 264 2.30 17.25 -13.97
N LEU A 265 3.04 16.19 -14.24
CA LEU A 265 4.24 15.83 -13.49
C LEU A 265 5.35 16.90 -13.59
N GLY A 266 5.33 17.70 -14.65
CA GLY A 266 6.28 18.79 -14.85
C GLY A 266 6.11 19.95 -13.86
N GLU A 267 4.96 20.06 -13.20
CA GLU A 267 4.68 21.11 -12.19
C GLU A 267 5.20 20.75 -10.79
N LEU A 268 5.56 19.49 -10.53
CA LEU A 268 6.03 19.06 -9.23
C LEU A 268 7.44 19.60 -8.95
N PRO A 269 7.75 20.02 -7.71
CA PRO A 269 9.09 20.44 -7.33
C PRO A 269 10.03 19.24 -7.30
N VAL A 270 11.17 19.33 -7.97
CA VAL A 270 12.17 18.24 -8.03
C VAL A 270 13.55 18.79 -7.73
N GLY A 271 14.20 18.23 -6.71
CA GLY A 271 15.60 18.52 -6.39
C GLY A 271 16.56 17.85 -7.37
N ARG A 272 17.74 18.45 -7.58
CA ARG A 272 18.82 17.83 -8.37
C ARG A 272 19.50 16.71 -7.61
N LYS A 273 19.76 16.94 -6.30
CA LYS A 273 20.39 16.01 -5.39
C LYS A 273 19.45 15.67 -4.27
N VAL A 274 18.92 14.47 -4.31
CA VAL A 274 17.84 14.04 -3.41
C VAL A 274 18.34 12.93 -2.48
N ILE A 275 18.03 13.07 -1.20
CA ILE A 275 18.24 12.02 -0.20
C ILE A 275 16.90 11.48 0.26
N VAL A 276 16.76 10.16 0.28
CA VAL A 276 15.63 9.47 0.89
C VAL A 276 16.13 8.70 2.11
N ILE A 277 15.61 9.03 3.29
CA ILE A 277 16.02 8.41 4.55
C ILE A 277 15.00 7.32 4.91
N GLY A 278 15.43 6.05 4.84
CA GLY A 278 14.59 4.89 5.12
C GLY A 278 15.07 3.61 4.44
N GLY A 279 14.40 2.51 4.66
CA GLY A 279 14.77 1.20 4.10
C GLY A 279 13.59 0.30 3.77
N GLY A 280 12.37 0.84 3.75
CA GLY A 280 11.13 0.14 3.35
C GLY A 280 10.75 0.38 1.88
N MET A 281 9.67 -0.25 1.45
CA MET A 281 9.12 -0.09 0.10
C MET A 281 8.81 1.37 -0.23
N THR A 282 8.28 2.15 0.71
CA THR A 282 8.05 3.60 0.53
C THR A 282 9.33 4.36 0.19
N ALA A 283 10.47 3.99 0.78
CA ALA A 283 11.76 4.62 0.47
C ALA A 283 12.21 4.30 -0.97
N ILE A 284 12.04 3.06 -1.39
CA ILE A 284 12.31 2.62 -2.76
C ILE A 284 11.39 3.36 -3.75
N ASP A 285 10.09 3.33 -3.49
CA ASP A 285 9.08 3.95 -4.35
C ASP A 285 9.32 5.47 -4.51
N MET A 286 9.65 6.16 -3.41
CA MET A 286 9.98 7.58 -3.46
C MET A 286 11.24 7.86 -4.28
N ALA A 287 12.32 7.10 -4.01
CA ALA A 287 13.59 7.31 -4.68
C ALA A 287 13.53 7.03 -6.18
N VAL A 288 12.82 5.97 -6.59
CA VAL A 288 12.63 5.64 -8.00
C VAL A 288 11.77 6.71 -8.68
N GLN A 289 10.68 7.15 -8.07
CA GLN A 289 9.79 8.15 -8.68
C GLN A 289 10.47 9.51 -8.83
N ILE A 290 11.21 9.99 -7.81
CA ILE A 290 11.91 11.27 -7.94
C ILE A 290 13.02 11.20 -8.99
N LYS A 291 13.66 10.03 -9.17
CA LYS A 291 14.62 9.79 -10.25
C LYS A 291 13.92 9.86 -11.61
N LYS A 292 12.78 9.23 -11.76
CA LYS A 292 11.93 9.24 -12.97
C LYS A 292 11.38 10.64 -13.30
N LEU A 293 11.18 11.47 -12.28
CA LEU A 293 10.86 12.89 -12.44
C LEU A 293 12.03 13.75 -12.91
N GLY A 294 13.24 13.21 -13.05
CA GLY A 294 14.40 13.89 -13.63
C GLY A 294 15.44 14.38 -12.62
N SER A 295 15.41 13.91 -11.36
CA SER A 295 16.48 14.17 -10.40
C SER A 295 17.82 13.60 -10.91
N GLU A 296 18.91 14.36 -10.76
CA GLU A 296 20.26 13.96 -11.23
C GLU A 296 20.88 12.91 -10.31
N ASP A 297 20.91 13.16 -9.01
CA ASP A 297 21.49 12.28 -8.00
C ASP A 297 20.44 11.90 -6.95
N VAL A 298 20.17 10.62 -6.79
CA VAL A 298 19.25 10.11 -5.75
C VAL A 298 19.97 9.08 -4.89
N THR A 299 19.96 9.29 -3.58
CA THR A 299 20.56 8.38 -2.61
C THR A 299 19.58 7.98 -1.52
N ILE A 300 19.33 6.68 -1.39
CA ILE A 300 18.68 6.12 -0.21
C ILE A 300 19.73 5.94 0.88
N VAL A 301 19.44 6.39 2.11
CA VAL A 301 20.33 6.17 3.27
C VAL A 301 19.59 5.37 4.32
N TYR A 302 20.17 4.23 4.70
CA TYR A 302 19.58 3.32 5.67
C TYR A 302 20.54 3.03 6.83
N ARG A 303 19.96 3.01 8.04
CA ARG A 303 20.74 2.90 9.29
C ARG A 303 21.30 1.51 9.60
N ARG A 304 20.89 0.47 8.85
CA ARG A 304 21.35 -0.91 8.99
C ARG A 304 21.87 -1.43 7.66
N GLY A 305 22.16 -2.72 7.58
CA GLY A 305 22.64 -3.38 6.37
C GLY A 305 21.54 -3.70 5.37
N GLN A 306 21.96 -4.22 4.24
CA GLN A 306 21.07 -4.58 3.12
C GLN A 306 20.00 -5.61 3.54
N LYS A 307 20.40 -6.62 4.32
CA LYS A 307 19.48 -7.71 4.72
C LYS A 307 18.44 -7.28 5.75
N GLU A 308 18.67 -6.19 6.45
CA GLU A 308 17.76 -5.63 7.45
C GLU A 308 16.81 -4.57 6.86
N MET A 309 16.89 -4.30 5.57
CA MET A 309 15.88 -3.51 4.89
C MET A 309 14.57 -4.29 4.81
N SER A 310 13.44 -3.63 5.08
CA SER A 310 12.12 -4.24 4.88
C SER A 310 11.69 -4.24 3.40
N ALA A 311 12.30 -3.42 2.55
CA ALA A 311 12.19 -3.54 1.10
C ALA A 311 12.91 -4.82 0.64
N SER A 312 12.25 -5.62 -0.20
CA SER A 312 12.81 -6.86 -0.74
C SER A 312 14.08 -6.61 -1.57
N LEU A 313 14.87 -7.65 -1.82
CA LEU A 313 16.03 -7.55 -2.70
C LEU A 313 15.63 -7.17 -4.12
N VAL A 314 14.46 -7.61 -4.59
CA VAL A 314 13.92 -7.24 -5.91
C VAL A 314 13.64 -5.75 -5.99
N GLU A 315 13.00 -5.19 -4.97
CA GLU A 315 12.75 -3.75 -4.88
C GLU A 315 14.05 -2.93 -4.79
N GLN A 316 15.02 -3.38 -3.98
CA GLN A 316 16.33 -2.75 -3.89
C GLN A 316 17.05 -2.77 -5.26
N GLN A 317 16.98 -3.87 -5.98
CA GLN A 317 17.56 -4.00 -7.31
C GLN A 317 16.85 -3.10 -8.33
N ASN A 318 15.53 -2.98 -8.23
CA ASN A 318 14.76 -2.03 -9.05
C ASN A 318 15.27 -0.59 -8.85
N ALA A 319 15.48 -0.16 -7.61
CA ALA A 319 16.03 1.17 -7.32
C ALA A 319 17.41 1.35 -7.96
N GLN A 320 18.31 0.37 -7.81
CA GLN A 320 19.65 0.43 -8.38
C GLN A 320 19.64 0.45 -9.91
N ASN A 321 18.77 -0.33 -10.55
CA ASN A 321 18.59 -0.35 -12.00
C ASN A 321 18.09 0.99 -12.55
N ASN A 322 17.36 1.76 -11.73
CA ASN A 322 16.95 3.13 -12.04
C ASN A 322 18.02 4.18 -11.68
N GLY A 323 19.23 3.77 -11.30
CA GLY A 323 20.34 4.69 -11.00
C GLY A 323 20.27 5.33 -9.60
N VAL A 324 19.53 4.74 -8.67
CA VAL A 324 19.49 5.15 -7.28
C VAL A 324 20.63 4.50 -6.51
N LEU A 325 21.37 5.28 -5.73
CA LEU A 325 22.39 4.78 -4.82
C LEU A 325 21.76 4.36 -3.49
N ILE A 326 22.19 3.21 -2.94
CA ILE A 326 21.76 2.77 -1.60
C ILE A 326 22.96 2.76 -0.67
N LYS A 327 22.92 3.60 0.36
CA LYS A 327 23.94 3.73 1.39
C LYS A 327 23.46 3.07 2.69
N HIS A 328 24.10 2.00 3.07
CA HIS A 328 23.82 1.27 4.29
C HIS A 328 24.64 1.78 5.47
N TRP A 329 24.29 1.35 6.68
CA TRP A 329 25.03 1.59 7.92
C TRP A 329 25.26 3.07 8.20
N SER A 330 24.24 3.91 7.98
CA SER A 330 24.32 5.36 8.16
C SER A 330 23.01 5.91 8.73
N LYS A 331 23.11 6.68 9.81
CA LYS A 331 21.96 7.40 10.38
C LYS A 331 22.16 8.91 10.24
N PRO A 332 21.09 9.69 10.02
CA PRO A 332 21.17 11.14 10.03
C PRO A 332 21.53 11.65 11.44
N VAL A 333 22.32 12.70 11.50
CA VAL A 333 22.72 13.38 12.74
C VAL A 333 22.22 14.82 12.75
N ARG A 334 22.27 15.48 11.59
CA ARG A 334 21.86 16.88 11.45
C ARG A 334 21.54 17.19 10.00
N LEU A 335 20.47 17.95 9.79
CA LEU A 335 20.18 18.58 8.51
C LEU A 335 21.01 19.87 8.40
N ILE A 336 21.66 20.05 7.28
CA ILE A 336 22.49 21.25 7.01
C ILE A 336 21.65 22.18 6.17
N THR A 337 21.44 23.39 6.66
CA THR A 337 20.55 24.36 6.03
C THR A 337 21.28 25.67 5.75
N ASN A 338 20.87 26.36 4.71
CA ASN A 338 21.27 27.71 4.37
C ASN A 338 20.02 28.50 4.00
N ASP A 339 19.80 29.68 4.57
CA ASP A 339 18.63 30.52 4.35
C ASP A 339 17.29 29.74 4.44
N ASN A 340 17.11 28.95 5.51
CA ASN A 340 15.96 28.10 5.76
C ASN A 340 15.69 27.03 4.67
N SER A 341 16.67 26.69 3.85
CA SER A 341 16.56 25.60 2.86
C SER A 341 17.64 24.53 3.12
N VAL A 342 17.29 23.27 2.94
CA VAL A 342 18.25 22.17 3.08
C VAL A 342 19.33 22.28 1.99
N CYS A 343 20.59 22.09 2.38
CA CYS A 343 21.73 22.02 1.46
C CYS A 343 22.58 20.76 1.67
N GLY A 344 22.18 19.88 2.57
CA GLY A 344 22.82 18.59 2.80
C GLY A 344 22.41 17.96 4.12
N VAL A 345 22.90 16.75 4.33
CA VAL A 345 22.71 15.98 5.57
C VAL A 345 24.03 15.47 6.09
N GLU A 346 24.28 15.67 7.38
CA GLU A 346 25.39 15.04 8.09
C GLU A 346 24.94 13.68 8.61
N PHE A 347 25.67 12.65 8.26
CA PHE A 347 25.43 11.26 8.69
C PHE A 347 26.53 10.77 9.60
N GLU A 348 26.20 9.82 10.47
CA GLU A 348 27.15 9.04 11.27
C GLU A 348 27.08 7.58 10.83
N TYR A 349 28.22 6.94 10.63
CA TYR A 349 28.26 5.50 10.41
C TYR A 349 27.74 4.74 11.63
N THR A 350 27.05 3.65 11.37
CA THR A 350 26.47 2.80 12.41
C THR A 350 27.08 1.40 12.41
N SER A 351 27.01 0.73 13.53
CA SER A 351 27.39 -0.68 13.69
C SER A 351 26.48 -1.35 14.72
N VAL A 352 26.52 -2.69 14.79
CA VAL A 352 25.83 -3.45 15.82
C VAL A 352 26.81 -3.85 16.91
N LYS A 353 26.52 -3.45 18.16
CA LYS A 353 27.24 -3.89 19.36
C LYS A 353 26.23 -4.49 20.36
N ASP A 354 26.46 -5.70 20.80
CA ASP A 354 25.57 -6.42 21.74
C ASP A 354 24.09 -6.44 21.29
N GLY A 355 23.87 -6.65 19.99
CA GLY A 355 22.54 -6.66 19.36
C GLY A 355 21.86 -5.29 19.20
N LYS A 356 22.51 -4.21 19.62
CA LYS A 356 21.98 -2.84 19.51
C LYS A 356 22.70 -2.04 18.43
N LEU A 357 21.92 -1.26 17.69
CA LEU A 357 22.45 -0.31 16.72
C LEU A 357 23.08 0.88 17.43
N VAL A 358 24.35 1.16 17.17
CA VAL A 358 25.12 2.27 17.76
C VAL A 358 25.82 3.07 16.68
N GLY A 359 26.04 4.36 16.94
CA GLY A 359 26.91 5.19 16.11
C GLY A 359 28.39 4.86 16.35
N THR A 360 29.23 5.00 15.34
CA THR A 360 30.68 4.77 15.43
C THR A 360 31.46 5.99 15.87
N GLY A 361 30.86 7.19 15.82
CA GLY A 361 31.52 8.48 15.99
C GLY A 361 32.08 9.05 14.70
N GLU A 362 32.24 8.25 13.64
CA GLU A 362 32.69 8.71 12.34
C GLU A 362 31.56 9.33 11.54
N LYS A 363 31.76 10.57 11.08
CA LYS A 363 30.71 11.34 10.38
C LYS A 363 31.17 11.73 8.99
N TYR A 364 30.18 11.94 8.13
CA TYR A 364 30.37 12.44 6.77
C TYR A 364 29.14 13.23 6.31
N LYS A 365 29.28 14.00 5.24
CA LYS A 365 28.22 14.82 4.67
C LYS A 365 27.86 14.33 3.27
N ILE A 366 26.57 14.40 2.94
CA ILE A 366 26.05 14.32 1.57
C ILE A 366 25.35 15.64 1.28
N ASP A 367 25.71 16.29 0.17
CA ASP A 367 25.02 17.48 -0.32
C ASP A 367 23.67 17.09 -0.91
N SER A 368 22.64 17.88 -0.62
CA SER A 368 21.28 17.62 -1.05
C SER A 368 20.47 18.89 -1.03
N ASP A 369 19.61 19.09 -2.01
CA ASP A 369 18.66 20.19 -2.07
C ASP A 369 17.22 19.73 -1.79
N MET A 370 17.00 18.41 -1.60
CA MET A 370 15.73 17.85 -1.19
C MET A 370 15.93 16.56 -0.37
N VAL A 371 15.18 16.41 0.72
CA VAL A 371 15.28 15.26 1.63
C VAL A 371 13.88 14.72 1.92
N PHE A 372 13.71 13.40 1.78
CA PHE A 372 12.46 12.72 2.10
C PHE A 372 12.61 11.81 3.30
N ARG A 373 11.64 11.91 4.22
CA ARG A 373 11.49 10.97 5.35
C ARG A 373 10.65 9.78 4.89
N ALA A 374 11.21 8.58 4.97
CA ALA A 374 10.54 7.31 4.67
C ALA A 374 10.82 6.29 5.79
N ILE A 375 10.66 6.72 7.05
CA ILE A 375 11.04 6.00 8.27
C ILE A 375 9.86 5.42 9.03
N GLY A 376 8.78 5.15 8.33
CA GLY A 376 7.54 4.57 8.84
C GLY A 376 6.48 5.60 9.16
N GLN A 377 5.26 5.13 9.08
CA GLN A 377 4.07 5.91 9.39
C GLN A 377 3.59 5.66 10.81
N THR A 378 2.80 6.59 11.35
CA THR A 378 2.20 6.53 12.68
C THR A 378 0.68 6.67 12.58
N PHE A 379 -0.01 6.05 13.50
CA PHE A 379 -1.43 6.29 13.71
C PHE A 379 -1.61 7.59 14.51
N GLU A 380 -2.43 8.50 14.02
CA GLU A 380 -2.81 9.71 14.71
C GLU A 380 -4.18 9.51 15.37
N ASP A 381 -4.28 9.74 16.68
CA ASP A 381 -5.46 9.51 17.51
C ASP A 381 -6.18 10.80 17.89
N ASP A 382 -6.23 11.77 16.99
CA ASP A 382 -6.80 13.10 17.23
C ASP A 382 -8.32 13.11 17.47
N ALA A 383 -8.99 11.95 17.33
CA ALA A 383 -10.44 11.85 17.52
C ALA A 383 -10.81 11.33 18.91
N ASP A 384 -11.62 12.11 19.63
CA ASP A 384 -12.20 11.69 20.91
C ASP A 384 -13.08 10.42 20.74
N GLY A 385 -12.98 9.50 21.70
CA GLY A 385 -13.80 8.29 21.74
C GLY A 385 -13.26 7.13 20.91
N LEU A 386 -12.02 7.20 20.43
CA LEU A 386 -11.35 6.06 19.80
C LEU A 386 -11.11 4.92 20.80
N PRO A 387 -11.05 3.66 20.32
CA PRO A 387 -10.73 2.50 21.14
C PRO A 387 -9.32 2.58 21.76
N THR A 388 -9.09 1.77 22.79
CA THR A 388 -7.78 1.64 23.44
C THR A 388 -6.67 1.33 22.45
N LEU A 389 -5.57 2.08 22.56
CA LEU A 389 -4.38 1.86 21.73
C LEU A 389 -3.42 0.86 22.40
N GLY A 390 -2.81 0.01 21.56
CA GLY A 390 -1.69 -0.85 21.92
C GLY A 390 -0.55 -0.61 20.93
N SER A 391 0.68 -0.38 21.45
CA SER A 391 1.84 -0.09 20.61
C SER A 391 1.66 1.07 19.61
N GLY A 392 0.81 2.06 19.96
CA GLY A 392 0.52 3.22 19.12
C GLY A 392 -0.51 2.97 18.01
N ARG A 393 -1.21 1.84 18.02
CA ARG A 393 -2.31 1.49 17.09
C ARG A 393 -3.52 0.97 17.85
N ILE A 394 -4.67 0.87 17.20
CA ILE A 394 -5.89 0.33 17.81
C ILE A 394 -5.69 -1.15 18.17
N SER A 395 -5.97 -1.52 19.41
CA SER A 395 -5.95 -2.90 19.87
C SER A 395 -7.23 -3.62 19.45
N VAL A 396 -7.10 -4.79 18.86
CA VAL A 396 -8.22 -5.67 18.48
C VAL A 396 -7.99 -7.09 18.98
N ASP A 397 -9.08 -7.86 19.09
CA ASP A 397 -9.05 -9.29 19.32
C ASP A 397 -8.92 -10.09 17.99
N GLU A 398 -8.93 -11.41 18.07
CA GLU A 398 -8.86 -12.33 16.92
C GLU A 398 -10.02 -12.15 15.91
N ASN A 399 -11.12 -11.52 16.33
CA ASN A 399 -12.30 -11.21 15.54
C ASN A 399 -12.33 -9.74 15.06
N TYR A 400 -11.23 -9.03 15.20
CA TYR A 400 -11.10 -7.61 14.89
C TYR A 400 -12.03 -6.69 15.70
N LYS A 401 -12.54 -7.15 16.87
CA LYS A 401 -13.30 -6.34 17.79
C LYS A 401 -12.36 -5.46 18.63
N THR A 402 -12.78 -4.23 18.86
CA THR A 402 -12.06 -3.29 19.71
C THR A 402 -12.51 -3.39 21.17
N SER A 403 -11.89 -2.59 22.04
CA SER A 403 -12.33 -2.43 23.45
C SER A 403 -13.73 -1.81 23.60
N ILE A 404 -14.31 -1.25 22.55
CA ILE A 404 -15.62 -0.61 22.57
C ILE A 404 -16.64 -1.51 21.87
N SER A 405 -17.70 -1.90 22.57
CA SER A 405 -18.78 -2.70 21.99
C SER A 405 -19.43 -2.02 20.77
N GLY A 406 -19.66 -2.79 19.71
CA GLY A 406 -20.21 -2.33 18.44
C GLY A 406 -19.20 -1.66 17.52
N ILE A 407 -17.88 -1.69 17.87
CA ILE A 407 -16.81 -1.14 17.06
C ILE A 407 -15.77 -2.21 16.74
N TRP A 408 -15.46 -2.35 15.44
CA TRP A 408 -14.38 -3.17 14.89
C TRP A 408 -13.33 -2.27 14.25
N ALA A 409 -12.12 -2.77 14.10
CA ALA A 409 -11.07 -2.07 13.38
C ALA A 409 -10.20 -3.05 12.57
N GLY A 410 -9.55 -2.56 11.52
CA GLY A 410 -8.67 -3.40 10.69
C GLY A 410 -7.84 -2.60 9.69
N GLY A 411 -6.88 -3.25 9.06
CA GLY A 411 -5.86 -2.62 8.22
C GLY A 411 -4.75 -1.98 9.05
N ASP A 412 -3.99 -1.07 8.47
CA ASP A 412 -2.76 -0.55 9.07
C ASP A 412 -2.98 0.24 10.39
N CYS A 413 -4.21 0.64 10.72
CA CYS A 413 -4.51 1.32 11.98
C CYS A 413 -4.55 0.39 13.21
N VAL A 414 -4.50 -0.94 13.02
CA VAL A 414 -4.48 -1.90 14.12
C VAL A 414 -3.09 -2.48 14.36
N ASN A 415 -2.89 -3.07 15.54
CA ASN A 415 -1.61 -3.67 15.94
C ASN A 415 -1.40 -5.10 15.42
N GLU A 416 -2.32 -5.62 14.63
CA GLU A 416 -2.29 -6.97 14.05
C GLU A 416 -2.05 -6.92 12.53
N GLY A 417 -1.28 -7.92 12.02
CA GLY A 417 -1.00 -8.08 10.60
C GLY A 417 0.20 -7.26 10.11
N GLU A 418 0.41 -7.31 8.80
CA GLU A 418 1.45 -6.55 8.10
C GLU A 418 0.85 -5.36 7.37
N ASP A 419 1.60 -4.27 7.23
CA ASP A 419 1.19 -3.05 6.52
C ASP A 419 1.22 -3.30 4.99
N LEU A 420 0.32 -4.18 4.51
CA LEU A 420 0.17 -4.59 3.12
C LEU A 420 -1.28 -4.46 2.67
N THR A 421 -1.51 -4.07 1.42
CA THR A 421 -2.86 -4.04 0.82
C THR A 421 -3.61 -5.35 1.02
N VAL A 422 -2.98 -6.49 0.78
CA VAL A 422 -3.60 -7.82 0.90
C VAL A 422 -3.95 -8.16 2.35
N SER A 423 -3.13 -7.79 3.33
CA SER A 423 -3.40 -7.98 4.76
C SER A 423 -4.56 -7.08 5.23
N ALA A 424 -4.61 -5.85 4.74
CA ALA A 424 -5.72 -4.94 5.02
C ALA A 424 -7.05 -5.46 4.45
N VAL A 425 -7.05 -6.06 3.24
CA VAL A 425 -8.23 -6.72 2.67
C VAL A 425 -8.72 -7.86 3.54
N GLU A 426 -7.81 -8.71 4.03
CA GLU A 426 -8.15 -9.83 4.93
C GLU A 426 -8.75 -9.33 6.25
N ALA A 427 -8.15 -8.29 6.84
CA ALA A 427 -8.67 -7.68 8.07
C ALA A 427 -10.11 -7.17 7.88
N GLY A 428 -10.39 -6.48 6.77
CA GLY A 428 -11.73 -6.00 6.43
C GLY A 428 -12.71 -7.14 6.20
N LYS A 429 -12.30 -8.22 5.51
CA LYS A 429 -13.12 -9.43 5.29
C LYS A 429 -13.49 -10.11 6.62
N LYS A 430 -12.52 -10.35 7.48
CA LYS A 430 -12.73 -10.99 8.79
C LYS A 430 -13.59 -10.14 9.72
N ALA A 431 -13.35 -8.84 9.77
CA ALA A 431 -14.20 -7.92 10.54
C ALA A 431 -15.65 -7.95 10.05
N ALA A 432 -15.88 -7.98 8.74
CA ALA A 432 -17.23 -8.08 8.18
C ALA A 432 -17.95 -9.38 8.57
N GLU A 433 -17.24 -10.52 8.58
CA GLU A 433 -17.81 -11.78 9.05
C GLU A 433 -18.12 -11.72 10.56
N SER A 434 -17.26 -11.11 11.37
CA SER A 434 -17.49 -10.91 12.80
C SER A 434 -18.67 -9.98 13.08
N ILE A 435 -18.81 -8.88 12.34
CA ILE A 435 -19.96 -7.98 12.42
C ILE A 435 -21.25 -8.76 12.06
N HIS A 436 -21.20 -9.54 10.99
CA HIS A 436 -22.36 -10.33 10.57
C HIS A 436 -22.77 -11.34 11.64
N MET A 437 -21.83 -12.07 12.24
CA MET A 437 -22.14 -13.02 13.32
C MET A 437 -22.77 -12.35 14.56
N GLU A 438 -22.43 -11.10 14.83
CA GLU A 438 -22.98 -10.38 16.01
C GLU A 438 -24.36 -9.78 15.75
N LEU A 439 -24.65 -9.37 14.50
CA LEU A 439 -25.89 -8.66 14.14
C LEU A 439 -26.98 -9.55 13.55
N SER A 440 -26.70 -10.85 13.28
CA SER A 440 -27.63 -11.82 12.64
C SER A 440 -28.66 -12.42 13.58
#